data_08e38c027d1a17a219e1c7821ccd7e03
#
_entry.id   08e38c027d1a17a219e1c7821ccd7e03
#
_cell.length_a   1.000
_cell.length_b   1.000
_cell.length_c   1.000
_cell.angle_alpha   90.00
_cell.angle_beta   90.00
_cell.angle_gamma   90.00
#
_symmetry.space_group_name_H-M   'P 1'
#
loop_
_entity.id
_entity.type
_entity.pdbx_description
1 polymer ?
#
loop_
_entity_poly.entity_id
_entity_poly.type
_entity_poly.pdbx_seq_one_letter_code
_entity_poly.pdbx_strand_id
1 'polypeptide(L)'
;YCNGDNYKLNAVEYHRSSEIDIAVTDLILLLGCQQDIQEGDVYDTSKIEAFFVPAATAVELYATTLHYAPCTAREGGFRCAIILPKGTNDELSFETSKEGENRLLAAVNKWLIAHEEAGIEGAFCGLQGENPHV
;
A
#
# COMPACT_ATOMS: atom_id res chain seq x y z
N TYR A 1 -12.48 -2.57 -6.87
CA TYR A 1 -11.41 -2.93 -7.80
C TYR A 1 -10.22 -1.99 -7.65
N CYS A 2 -9.03 -2.51 -7.89
CA CYS A 2 -7.85 -1.69 -8.12
C CYS A 2 -7.28 -2.07 -9.49
N ASN A 3 -7.45 -1.21 -10.46
CA ASN A 3 -6.97 -1.40 -11.82
C ASN A 3 -6.12 -0.21 -12.21
N GLY A 4 -5.05 -0.44 -12.95
CA GLY A 4 -4.19 0.66 -13.36
C GLY A 4 -2.98 0.22 -14.17
N ASP A 5 -2.11 1.19 -14.35
CA ASP A 5 -0.79 1.00 -14.93
C ASP A 5 0.22 1.69 -14.01
N ASN A 6 0.89 0.90 -13.20
CA ASN A 6 1.78 1.38 -12.15
C ASN A 6 3.08 0.58 -12.13
N TYR A 7 4.19 1.25 -11.97
CA TYR A 7 5.52 0.66 -11.99
C TYR A 7 6.38 0.99 -10.76
N LYS A 8 5.83 1.77 -9.82
CA LYS A 8 6.57 2.21 -8.63
C LYS A 8 5.81 1.89 -7.35
N LEU A 9 6.55 1.79 -6.25
CA LEU A 9 5.99 1.62 -4.91
C LEU A 9 5.08 2.80 -4.52
N ASN A 10 5.57 4.01 -4.61
CA ASN A 10 4.92 5.28 -4.30
C ASN A 10 4.53 5.48 -2.83
N ALA A 11 3.99 4.47 -2.19
CA ALA A 11 3.58 4.50 -0.80
C ALA A 11 3.51 3.08 -0.23
N VAL A 12 3.34 2.98 1.07
CA VAL A 12 2.86 1.76 1.73
C VAL A 12 1.69 2.11 2.63
N GLU A 13 0.74 1.20 2.74
CA GLU A 13 -0.41 1.31 3.62
C GLU A 13 -0.61 0.02 4.41
N TYR A 14 -1.36 0.13 5.50
CA TYR A 14 -1.82 -1.01 6.27
C TYR A 14 -3.20 -0.74 6.87
N HIS A 15 -3.86 -1.81 7.24
CA HIS A 15 -5.19 -1.84 7.81
C HIS A 15 -5.19 -2.58 9.15
N ARG A 16 -6.24 -2.43 9.96
CA ARG A 16 -6.47 -3.25 11.16
C ARG A 16 -7.17 -4.58 10.83
N SER A 17 -7.06 -5.03 9.60
CA SER A 17 -7.67 -6.23 9.06
C SER A 17 -6.78 -6.81 7.97
N SER A 18 -6.95 -8.09 7.67
CA SER A 18 -6.41 -8.66 6.44
C SER A 18 -7.10 -8.07 5.23
N GLU A 19 -6.40 -8.09 4.11
CA GLU A 19 -6.90 -7.79 2.77
C GLU A 19 -6.73 -9.04 1.91
N ILE A 20 -7.71 -9.33 1.06
CA ILE A 20 -7.58 -10.39 0.07
C ILE A 20 -7.53 -9.76 -1.31
N ASP A 21 -6.43 -9.99 -2.00
CA ASP A 21 -6.22 -9.55 -3.37
C ASP A 21 -6.37 -10.73 -4.32
N ILE A 22 -7.22 -10.58 -5.33
CA ILE A 22 -7.42 -11.57 -6.37
C ILE A 22 -6.90 -10.97 -7.68
N ALA A 23 -5.79 -11.49 -8.16
CA ALA A 23 -5.19 -11.07 -9.42
C ALA A 23 -6.07 -11.51 -10.58
N VAL A 24 -6.65 -10.55 -11.30
CA VAL A 24 -7.41 -10.81 -12.53
C VAL A 24 -6.47 -10.93 -13.72
N THR A 25 -5.41 -10.12 -13.73
CA THR A 25 -4.26 -10.24 -14.64
C THR A 25 -3.02 -10.57 -13.81
N ASP A 26 -1.93 -10.98 -14.47
CA ASP A 26 -0.62 -11.02 -13.81
C ASP A 26 -0.31 -9.63 -13.23
N LEU A 27 0.23 -9.60 -12.04
CA LEU A 27 0.64 -8.36 -11.37
C LEU A 27 1.84 -8.59 -10.45
N ILE A 28 2.41 -7.51 -9.96
CA ILE A 28 3.50 -7.54 -8.98
C ILE A 28 3.04 -6.78 -7.73
N LEU A 29 3.21 -7.41 -6.58
CA LEU A 29 3.02 -6.76 -5.27
C LEU A 29 4.38 -6.38 -4.71
N LEU A 30 4.51 -5.13 -4.28
CA LEU A 30 5.65 -4.64 -3.52
C LEU A 30 5.24 -4.60 -2.04
N LEU A 31 5.83 -5.47 -1.24
CA LEU A 31 5.39 -5.72 0.14
C LEU A 31 6.50 -5.44 1.15
N GLY A 32 6.09 -5.05 2.35
CA GLY A 32 6.97 -4.89 3.50
C GLY A 32 6.32 -5.37 4.78
N CYS A 33 7.05 -5.32 5.88
CA CYS A 33 6.58 -5.71 7.20
C CYS A 33 6.33 -4.48 8.08
N GLN A 34 5.15 -4.39 8.69
CA GLN A 34 4.82 -3.31 9.63
C GLN A 34 5.83 -3.21 10.78
N GLN A 35 6.37 -4.35 11.21
CA GLN A 35 7.35 -4.44 12.29
C GLN A 35 8.66 -3.71 11.97
N ASP A 36 8.94 -3.45 10.70
CA ASP A 36 10.13 -2.73 10.24
C ASP A 36 9.96 -1.22 10.19
N ILE A 37 8.77 -0.71 10.49
CA ILE A 37 8.55 0.74 10.67
C ILE A 37 9.36 1.20 11.88
N GLN A 38 10.22 2.19 11.67
CA GLN A 38 11.11 2.74 12.70
C GLN A 38 10.43 3.89 13.45
N GLU A 39 11.07 4.32 14.55
CA GLU A 39 10.64 5.49 15.30
C GLU A 39 10.49 6.70 14.38
N GLY A 40 9.40 7.45 14.56
CA GLY A 40 9.05 8.57 13.68
C GLY A 40 8.28 8.16 12.43
N ASP A 41 7.76 6.92 12.37
CA ASP A 41 6.98 6.38 11.26
C ASP A 41 7.76 6.36 9.93
N VAL A 42 9.04 6.06 10.02
CA VAL A 42 9.96 5.98 8.90
C VAL A 42 10.14 4.52 8.46
N TYR A 43 10.16 4.30 7.16
CA TYR A 43 10.39 2.97 6.59
C TYR A 43 11.47 3.02 5.51
N ASP A 44 12.47 2.13 5.64
CA ASP A 44 13.55 1.97 4.65
C ASP A 44 13.06 1.14 3.47
N THR A 45 12.96 1.77 2.29
CA THR A 45 12.44 1.13 1.08
C THR A 45 13.31 -0.02 0.57
N SER A 46 14.56 -0.14 1.02
CA SER A 46 15.43 -1.27 0.69
C SER A 46 14.92 -2.61 1.25
N LYS A 47 14.01 -2.57 2.22
CA LYS A 47 13.35 -3.75 2.81
C LYS A 47 12.13 -4.24 2.04
N ILE A 48 11.70 -3.51 1.02
CA ILE A 48 10.56 -3.91 0.18
C ILE A 48 10.96 -5.10 -0.69
N GLU A 49 10.09 -6.08 -0.72
CA GLU A 49 10.24 -7.27 -1.56
C GLU A 49 9.16 -7.30 -2.66
N ALA A 50 9.55 -7.72 -3.85
CA ALA A 50 8.65 -7.83 -4.99
C ALA A 50 8.17 -9.27 -5.17
N PHE A 51 6.86 -9.45 -5.34
CA PHE A 51 6.22 -10.74 -5.54
C PHE A 51 5.41 -10.73 -6.83
N PHE A 52 5.75 -11.63 -7.75
CA PHE A 52 4.94 -11.88 -8.93
C PHE A 52 3.71 -12.71 -8.55
N VAL A 53 2.54 -12.23 -8.89
CA VAL A 53 1.26 -12.90 -8.63
C VAL A 53 0.59 -13.21 -9.97
N PRO A 54 0.53 -14.49 -10.36
CA PRO A 54 -0.14 -14.88 -11.61
C PRO A 54 -1.64 -14.58 -11.59
N ALA A 55 -2.21 -14.33 -12.75
CA ALA A 55 -3.66 -14.23 -12.92
C ALA A 55 -4.39 -15.43 -12.29
N ALA A 56 -5.59 -15.19 -11.76
CA ALA A 56 -6.42 -16.15 -11.05
C ALA A 56 -5.84 -16.64 -9.69
N THR A 57 -4.87 -15.96 -9.15
CA THR A 57 -4.32 -16.23 -7.81
C THR A 57 -4.93 -15.28 -6.79
N ALA A 58 -5.40 -15.83 -5.67
CA ALA A 58 -5.81 -15.05 -4.51
C ALA A 58 -4.72 -15.11 -3.44
N VAL A 59 -4.39 -13.95 -2.86
CA VAL A 59 -3.44 -13.83 -1.76
C VAL A 59 -4.09 -13.10 -0.59
N GLU A 60 -3.79 -13.53 0.62
CA GLU A 60 -4.16 -12.80 1.83
C GLU A 60 -2.96 -11.98 2.30
N LEU A 61 -3.15 -10.68 2.38
CA LEU A 61 -2.23 -9.74 2.99
C LEU A 61 -2.66 -9.50 4.43
N TYR A 62 -1.84 -9.94 5.39
CA TYR A 62 -2.17 -9.77 6.81
C TYR A 62 -2.17 -8.31 7.22
N ALA A 63 -2.85 -7.99 8.34
CA ALA A 63 -2.88 -6.65 8.91
C ALA A 63 -1.48 -6.05 9.14
N THR A 64 -0.45 -6.90 9.30
CA THR A 64 0.95 -6.52 9.49
C THR A 64 1.75 -6.41 8.19
N THR A 65 1.12 -6.61 7.04
CA THR A 65 1.77 -6.51 5.73
C THR A 65 1.58 -5.11 5.15
N LEU A 66 2.70 -4.42 4.91
CA LEU A 66 2.69 -3.16 4.20
C LEU A 66 2.56 -3.43 2.71
N HIS A 67 1.66 -2.71 2.06
CA HIS A 67 1.35 -2.85 0.64
C HIS A 67 0.81 -1.52 0.09
N TYR A 68 0.69 -1.43 -1.21
CA TYR A 68 -0.01 -0.33 -1.89
C TYR A 68 -0.60 -0.84 -3.20
N ALA A 69 -0.97 0.06 -4.12
CA ALA A 69 -1.46 -0.35 -5.43
C ALA A 69 -0.50 -1.35 -6.11
N PRO A 70 -1.01 -2.44 -6.69
CA PRO A 70 -0.18 -3.38 -7.43
C PRO A 70 0.61 -2.71 -8.55
N CYS A 71 1.68 -3.36 -8.97
CA CYS A 71 2.44 -2.95 -10.15
C CYS A 71 2.09 -3.81 -11.36
N THR A 72 2.23 -3.19 -12.52
CA THR A 72 2.04 -3.80 -13.83
C THR A 72 3.14 -4.83 -14.09
N ALA A 73 2.74 -6.07 -14.39
CA ALA A 73 3.67 -7.14 -14.74
C ALA A 73 3.81 -7.33 -16.25
N ARG A 74 2.78 -6.95 -17.03
CA ARG A 74 2.74 -7.12 -18.47
C ARG A 74 2.08 -5.91 -19.13
N GLU A 75 2.34 -5.70 -20.40
CA GLU A 75 1.68 -4.68 -21.20
C GLU A 75 0.16 -4.70 -21.03
N GLY A 76 -0.46 -3.53 -20.87
CA GLY A 76 -1.90 -3.38 -20.69
C GLY A 76 -2.37 -3.15 -19.24
N GLY A 77 -1.42 -2.99 -18.31
CA GLY A 77 -1.74 -2.69 -16.92
C GLY A 77 -2.15 -3.91 -16.10
N PHE A 78 -2.56 -3.65 -14.86
CA PHE A 78 -3.03 -4.69 -13.94
C PHE A 78 -4.51 -4.53 -13.64
N ARG A 79 -5.16 -5.63 -13.27
CA ARG A 79 -6.52 -5.70 -12.74
C ARG A 79 -6.52 -6.58 -11.50
N CYS A 80 -7.07 -6.05 -10.42
CA CYS A 80 -7.11 -6.73 -9.13
C CYS A 80 -8.47 -6.52 -8.48
N ALA A 81 -9.10 -7.59 -7.99
CA ALA A 81 -10.24 -7.51 -7.10
C ALA A 81 -9.73 -7.52 -5.67
N ILE A 82 -10.22 -6.61 -4.84
CA ILE A 82 -9.76 -6.44 -3.46
C ILE A 82 -10.94 -6.61 -2.51
N ILE A 83 -10.76 -7.45 -1.49
CA ILE A 83 -11.76 -7.70 -0.46
C ILE A 83 -11.24 -7.15 0.86
N LEU A 84 -11.95 -6.18 1.39
CA LEU A 84 -11.69 -5.49 2.65
C LEU A 84 -12.98 -5.37 3.47
N PRO A 85 -12.90 -5.13 4.78
CA PRO A 85 -14.07 -4.79 5.58
C PRO A 85 -14.81 -3.58 5.00
N LYS A 86 -16.13 -3.63 5.04
CA LYS A 86 -16.98 -2.54 4.54
C LYS A 86 -16.60 -1.20 5.18
N GLY A 87 -16.51 -0.17 4.37
CA GLY A 87 -16.15 1.18 4.79
C GLY A 87 -14.65 1.46 4.78
N THR A 88 -13.79 0.46 4.57
CA THR A 88 -12.35 0.70 4.37
C THR A 88 -12.14 1.62 3.17
N ASN A 89 -11.27 2.62 3.31
CA ASN A 89 -11.00 3.70 2.35
C ASN A 89 -12.10 4.77 2.20
N ASP A 90 -13.17 4.71 2.99
CA ASP A 90 -14.11 5.82 3.05
C ASP A 90 -13.44 7.06 3.64
N GLU A 91 -13.94 8.26 3.27
CA GLU A 91 -13.44 9.50 3.83
C GLU A 91 -13.63 9.56 5.35
N LEU A 92 -12.66 10.12 6.04
CA LEU A 92 -12.78 10.38 7.48
C LEU A 92 -13.86 11.45 7.74
N SER A 93 -14.76 11.17 8.67
CA SER A 93 -15.79 12.11 9.10
C SER A 93 -15.30 13.10 10.16
N PHE A 94 -14.01 13.09 10.50
CA PHE A 94 -13.39 13.91 11.52
C PHE A 94 -11.95 14.25 11.14
N GLU A 95 -11.41 15.30 11.73
CA GLU A 95 -9.99 15.62 11.61
C GLU A 95 -9.17 14.80 12.60
N THR A 96 -8.08 14.22 12.13
CA THR A 96 -7.15 13.49 12.98
C THR A 96 -6.11 14.43 13.58
N SER A 97 -5.63 14.10 14.79
CA SER A 97 -4.43 14.76 15.30
C SER A 97 -3.24 14.45 14.39
N LYS A 98 -2.28 15.36 14.35
CA LYS A 98 -1.03 15.18 13.58
C LYS A 98 0.10 14.57 14.43
N GLU A 99 -0.26 13.89 15.52
CA GLU A 99 0.68 13.30 16.47
C GLU A 99 0.67 11.78 16.40
N GLY A 100 1.85 11.18 16.54
CA GLY A 100 2.02 9.73 16.54
C GLY A 100 1.42 9.08 15.29
N GLU A 101 0.93 7.85 15.44
CA GLU A 101 0.33 7.08 14.34
C GLU A 101 -0.90 7.77 13.70
N ASN A 102 -1.57 8.66 14.44
CA ASN A 102 -2.73 9.39 13.90
C ASN A 102 -2.38 10.24 12.66
N ARG A 103 -1.14 10.70 12.53
CA ARG A 103 -0.70 11.43 11.33
C ARG A 103 -0.68 10.59 10.07
N LEU A 104 -0.65 9.26 10.21
CA LEU A 104 -0.67 8.31 9.10
C LEU A 104 -2.09 8.00 8.63
N LEU A 105 -3.10 8.24 9.47
CA LEU A 105 -4.49 7.89 9.16
C LEU A 105 -5.01 8.75 8.02
N ALA A 106 -5.09 8.16 6.84
CA ALA A 106 -5.47 8.83 5.60
C ALA A 106 -6.95 8.64 5.22
N ALA A 107 -7.55 7.54 5.66
CA ALA A 107 -8.94 7.19 5.42
C ALA A 107 -9.39 6.19 6.50
N VAL A 108 -10.67 5.82 6.49
CA VAL A 108 -11.19 4.81 7.41
C VAL A 108 -10.41 3.51 7.24
N ASN A 109 -9.87 2.96 8.35
CA ASN A 109 -9.08 1.73 8.38
C ASN A 109 -7.84 1.75 7.45
N LYS A 110 -7.26 2.93 7.19
CA LYS A 110 -6.13 3.08 6.28
C LYS A 110 -5.07 4.02 6.85
N TRP A 111 -3.92 3.48 7.17
CA TRP A 111 -2.71 4.21 7.57
C TRP A 111 -1.72 4.17 6.42
N LEU A 112 -1.18 5.34 6.03
CA LEU A 112 -0.39 5.54 4.82
C LEU A 112 0.95 6.20 5.14
N ILE A 113 2.01 5.66 4.57
CA ILE A 113 3.35 6.27 4.55
C ILE A 113 3.75 6.40 3.08
N ALA A 114 3.94 7.63 2.62
CA ALA A 114 4.23 7.92 1.22
C ALA A 114 5.72 8.15 0.96
N HIS A 115 6.11 7.97 -0.29
CA HIS A 115 7.37 8.45 -0.82
C HIS A 115 7.19 9.88 -1.35
N GLU A 116 8.16 10.76 -1.10
CA GLU A 116 8.08 12.17 -1.51
C GLU A 116 7.86 12.33 -3.03
N GLU A 117 8.52 11.49 -3.84
CA GLU A 117 8.37 11.51 -5.30
C GLU A 117 6.95 11.21 -5.79
N ALA A 118 6.14 10.55 -4.98
CA ALA A 118 4.77 10.19 -5.39
C ALA A 118 3.82 11.38 -5.45
N GLY A 119 4.13 12.47 -4.74
CA GLY A 119 3.32 13.68 -4.74
C GLY A 119 1.90 13.48 -4.23
N ILE A 120 1.68 12.54 -3.30
CA ILE A 120 0.36 12.26 -2.73
C ILE A 120 0.00 13.39 -1.75
N GLU A 121 -0.97 14.20 -2.12
CA GLU A 121 -1.39 15.36 -1.33
C GLU A 121 -1.88 14.95 0.06
N GLY A 122 -1.37 15.64 1.09
CA GLY A 122 -1.74 15.41 2.48
C GLY A 122 -1.16 14.15 3.13
N ALA A 123 -0.44 13.32 2.40
CA ALA A 123 0.17 12.12 2.94
C ALA A 123 1.45 12.42 3.73
N PHE A 124 1.67 11.65 4.79
CA PHE A 124 2.93 11.67 5.53
C PHE A 124 4.03 10.99 4.71
N CYS A 125 5.11 11.72 4.42
CA CYS A 125 6.25 11.22 3.67
C CYS A 125 7.31 10.62 4.60
N GLY A 126 7.20 9.33 4.86
CA GLY A 126 8.10 8.58 5.75
C GLY A 126 8.90 7.47 5.06
N LEU A 127 8.69 7.24 3.77
CA LEU A 127 9.52 6.30 3.01
C LEU A 127 10.87 6.91 2.71
N GLN A 128 11.94 6.22 3.10
CA GLN A 128 13.32 6.64 2.91
C GLN A 128 14.06 5.69 1.99
N GLY A 129 14.90 6.24 1.10
CA GLY A 129 15.60 5.50 0.08
C GLY A 129 15.06 5.81 -1.32
N GLU A 130 15.31 4.92 -2.25
CA GLU A 130 14.74 5.02 -3.59
C GLU A 130 13.25 4.72 -3.58
N ASN A 131 12.51 5.23 -4.57
CA ASN A 131 11.15 4.78 -4.83
C ASN A 131 11.21 3.53 -5.73
N PRO A 132 11.17 2.30 -5.18
CA PRO A 132 11.39 1.08 -5.95
C PRO A 132 10.45 1.00 -7.15
N HIS A 133 10.99 0.56 -8.27
CA HIS A 133 10.18 0.33 -9.46
C HIS A 133 10.46 -1.03 -10.09
N VAL A 134 9.50 -1.53 -10.81
CA VAL A 134 9.57 -2.80 -11.54
C VAL A 134 9.66 -2.61 -13.04
#